data_49f1e3eacd02cb17b56f63f104137b4c
#
_entry.id   49f1e3eacd02cb17b56f63f104137b4c
#
_cell.length_a   1.000
_cell.length_b   1.000
_cell.length_c   1.000
_cell.angle_alpha   90.00
_cell.angle_beta   90.00
_cell.angle_gamma   90.00
#
_symmetry.space_group_name_H-M   'P 1'
#
loop_
_entity.id
_entity.type
_entity.pdbx_description
1 polymer ?
#
loop_
_entity_poly.entity_id
_entity_poly.type
_entity_poly.pdbx_seq_one_letter_code
_entity_poly.pdbx_strand_id
1 'polypeptide(L)'
;MVYLTGDTHGDIDRFKHGKLRWLGKRDTVVVLGDFGFVWDGSKEEQKKLDWLRKRPYTLLFLDGSHENYDLLKQYPTEGRFGGKVQALGGNVYHVCRGSVLELENKKYLCFGGAESQDVEDREPGVNWWREEMPSEEEYAFCEENLAACDYKVDYVLTHDAPSRFLDFTALASGETNQLHSFLDKILLKLTYDKWFFGCYHKDTQLSTKSRCVFCDVISMGERHAKRSVR
;
A
#
# COMPACT_ATOMS: atom_id res chain seq x y z
N MET A 1 5.32 -15.00 6.07
CA MET A 1 5.11 -13.87 7.01
C MET A 1 4.91 -12.59 6.22
N VAL A 2 4.05 -11.67 6.65
CA VAL A 2 3.82 -10.39 5.97
C VAL A 2 4.74 -9.31 6.56
N TYR A 3 5.32 -8.49 5.70
CA TYR A 3 6.17 -7.34 6.03
C TYR A 3 5.61 -6.09 5.36
N LEU A 4 5.57 -4.97 6.09
CA LEU A 4 5.14 -3.68 5.57
C LEU A 4 6.33 -2.74 5.50
N THR A 5 6.37 -1.89 4.48
CA THR A 5 7.26 -0.71 4.38
C THR A 5 6.50 0.41 3.69
N GLY A 6 6.90 1.64 3.90
CA GLY A 6 6.30 2.80 3.24
C GLY A 6 6.86 3.04 1.85
N ASP A 7 6.67 4.26 1.40
CA ASP A 7 6.97 4.80 0.08
C ASP A 7 8.39 4.46 -0.38
N THR A 8 8.50 3.86 -1.57
CA THR A 8 9.80 3.44 -2.10
C THR A 8 10.34 4.33 -3.21
N HIS A 9 9.47 5.09 -3.90
CA HIS A 9 9.84 6.05 -4.95
C HIS A 9 10.88 5.50 -5.95
N GLY A 10 10.76 4.22 -6.35
CA GLY A 10 11.69 3.59 -7.28
C GLY A 10 13.10 3.34 -6.72
N ASP A 11 13.29 3.48 -5.40
CA ASP A 11 14.55 3.16 -4.73
C ASP A 11 14.72 1.63 -4.59
N ILE A 12 15.43 1.04 -5.54
CA ILE A 12 15.70 -0.40 -5.56
C ILE A 12 16.60 -0.85 -4.39
N ASP A 13 17.38 0.05 -3.80
CA ASP A 13 18.31 -0.31 -2.73
C ASP A 13 17.57 -0.61 -1.42
N ARG A 14 16.34 -0.09 -1.26
CA ARG A 14 15.42 -0.48 -0.20
C ARG A 14 15.22 -2.00 -0.12
N PHE A 15 15.17 -2.66 -1.29
CA PHE A 15 14.96 -4.11 -1.41
C PHE A 15 16.27 -4.93 -1.42
N LYS A 16 17.41 -4.30 -1.73
CA LYS A 16 18.72 -4.95 -1.77
C LYS A 16 19.40 -5.03 -0.41
N HIS A 17 18.97 -4.22 0.54
CA HIS A 17 19.58 -4.09 1.85
C HIS A 17 18.66 -4.46 3.00
N GLY A 18 19.16 -4.47 4.21
CA GLY A 18 18.39 -4.71 5.41
C GLY A 18 17.64 -6.05 5.42
N LYS A 19 16.46 -6.02 5.99
CA LYS A 19 15.61 -7.20 6.25
C LYS A 19 15.01 -7.79 4.96
N LEU A 20 14.62 -6.93 4.00
CA LEU A 20 13.95 -7.34 2.76
C LEU A 20 14.85 -8.21 1.87
N ARG A 21 16.17 -8.03 1.93
CA ARG A 21 17.13 -8.83 1.18
C ARG A 21 17.04 -10.34 1.46
N TRP A 22 16.66 -10.71 2.68
CA TRP A 22 16.74 -12.09 3.18
C TRP A 22 15.41 -12.82 3.16
N LEU A 23 14.38 -12.22 2.60
CA LEU A 23 13.05 -12.81 2.54
C LEU A 23 12.97 -13.93 1.51
N GLY A 24 12.14 -14.92 1.78
CA GLY A 24 11.98 -16.14 1.00
C GLY A 24 10.58 -16.32 0.42
N LYS A 25 10.35 -17.48 -0.22
CA LYS A 25 9.10 -17.80 -0.97
C LYS A 25 7.81 -17.74 -0.15
N ARG A 26 7.90 -17.82 1.18
CA ARG A 26 6.73 -17.77 2.08
C ARG A 26 6.50 -16.38 2.65
N ASP A 27 7.31 -15.41 2.27
CA ASP A 27 7.20 -14.05 2.77
C ASP A 27 6.44 -13.19 1.75
N THR A 28 5.71 -12.23 2.26
CA THR A 28 5.02 -11.22 1.47
C THR A 28 5.48 -9.85 1.96
N VAL A 29 5.85 -8.97 1.04
CA VAL A 29 6.14 -7.56 1.30
C VAL A 29 4.98 -6.73 0.78
N VAL A 30 4.50 -5.77 1.55
CA VAL A 30 3.51 -4.78 1.09
C VAL A 30 4.11 -3.40 1.22
N VAL A 31 4.20 -2.68 0.10
CA VAL A 31 4.58 -1.27 0.04
C VAL A 31 3.31 -0.42 0.16
N LEU A 32 3.32 0.53 1.08
CA LEU A 32 2.14 1.35 1.44
C LEU A 32 1.98 2.59 0.55
N GLY A 33 2.14 2.42 -0.75
CA GLY A 33 1.99 3.45 -1.77
C GLY A 33 3.31 4.04 -2.25
N ASP A 34 3.22 4.92 -3.24
CA ASP A 34 4.37 5.57 -3.90
C ASP A 34 5.49 4.56 -4.23
N PHE A 35 5.09 3.50 -4.95
CA PHE A 35 6.00 2.41 -5.31
C PHE A 35 7.11 2.89 -6.23
N GLY A 36 6.76 3.70 -7.24
CA GLY A 36 7.68 4.42 -8.11
C GLY A 36 8.51 3.55 -9.06
N PHE A 37 8.12 2.30 -9.31
CA PHE A 37 8.71 1.42 -10.34
C PHE A 37 7.80 1.23 -11.55
N VAL A 38 6.74 2.04 -11.65
CA VAL A 38 5.84 2.17 -12.80
C VAL A 38 5.65 3.66 -13.03
N TRP A 39 6.69 4.36 -13.50
CA TRP A 39 6.69 5.81 -13.60
C TRP A 39 6.94 6.32 -15.02
N ASP A 40 8.11 6.07 -15.58
CA ASP A 40 8.51 6.59 -16.89
C ASP A 40 8.57 5.54 -18.01
N GLY A 41 8.44 4.25 -17.67
CA GLY A 41 8.54 3.14 -18.61
C GLY A 41 9.93 2.96 -19.23
N SER A 42 10.95 3.65 -18.71
CA SER A 42 12.31 3.61 -19.23
C SER A 42 12.93 2.21 -19.14
N LYS A 43 13.97 1.99 -19.95
CA LYS A 43 14.75 0.73 -19.87
C LYS A 43 15.41 0.54 -18.51
N GLU A 44 15.71 1.62 -17.79
CA GLU A 44 16.29 1.56 -16.47
C GLU A 44 15.25 1.15 -15.44
N GLU A 45 14.08 1.74 -15.48
CA GLU A 45 12.95 1.35 -14.63
C GLU A 45 12.56 -0.11 -14.86
N GLN A 46 12.46 -0.54 -16.14
CA GLN A 46 12.15 -1.92 -16.48
C GLN A 46 13.21 -2.91 -15.94
N LYS A 47 14.49 -2.56 -15.94
CA LYS A 47 15.55 -3.39 -15.32
C LYS A 47 15.34 -3.52 -13.80
N LYS A 48 14.96 -2.43 -13.11
CA LYS A 48 14.66 -2.46 -11.67
C LYS A 48 13.43 -3.33 -11.40
N LEU A 49 12.35 -3.15 -12.18
CA LEU A 49 11.13 -3.94 -12.05
C LEU A 49 11.38 -5.43 -12.34
N ASP A 50 12.18 -5.76 -13.36
CA ASP A 50 12.58 -7.13 -13.68
C ASP A 50 13.42 -7.76 -12.57
N TRP A 51 14.21 -6.96 -11.87
CA TRP A 51 14.93 -7.44 -10.70
C TRP A 51 13.97 -7.77 -9.55
N LEU A 52 12.94 -6.95 -9.30
CA LEU A 52 11.90 -7.21 -8.32
C LEU A 52 11.06 -8.44 -8.67
N ARG A 53 10.68 -8.61 -9.94
CA ARG A 53 9.96 -9.80 -10.47
C ARG A 53 10.66 -11.12 -10.19
N LYS A 54 11.99 -11.10 -10.06
CA LYS A 54 12.83 -12.28 -9.77
C LYS A 54 13.01 -12.53 -8.27
N ARG A 55 12.44 -11.74 -7.39
CA ARG A 55 12.53 -11.99 -5.94
C ARG A 55 11.73 -13.23 -5.57
N PRO A 56 12.21 -14.01 -4.58
CA PRO A 56 11.50 -15.22 -4.18
C PRO A 56 10.20 -14.94 -3.43
N TYR A 57 10.08 -13.80 -2.76
CA TYR A 57 8.88 -13.39 -2.01
C TYR A 57 7.82 -12.76 -2.90
N THR A 58 6.59 -12.71 -2.43
CA THR A 58 5.52 -11.92 -3.05
C THR A 58 5.69 -10.46 -2.70
N LEU A 59 5.65 -9.58 -3.70
CA LEU A 59 5.68 -8.13 -3.53
C LEU A 59 4.34 -7.54 -3.94
N LEU A 60 3.64 -6.99 -2.98
CA LEU A 60 2.40 -6.24 -3.15
C LEU A 60 2.70 -4.76 -2.97
N PHE A 61 2.00 -3.89 -3.66
CA PHE A 61 2.06 -2.46 -3.40
C PHE A 61 0.68 -1.82 -3.55
N LEU A 62 0.45 -0.78 -2.79
CA LEU A 62 -0.65 0.16 -2.99
C LEU A 62 -0.14 1.26 -3.93
N ASP A 63 -1.04 1.91 -4.60
CA ASP A 63 -0.74 3.12 -5.35
C ASP A 63 -0.77 4.35 -4.42
N GLY A 64 -0.12 5.42 -4.84
CA GLY A 64 -0.09 6.72 -4.18
C GLY A 64 -0.19 7.85 -5.19
N SER A 65 0.51 8.95 -4.96
CA SER A 65 0.60 10.08 -5.91
C SER A 65 1.76 9.95 -6.91
N HIS A 66 2.65 8.96 -6.73
CA HIS A 66 3.83 8.74 -7.56
C HIS A 66 3.76 7.42 -8.35
N GLU A 67 2.66 7.20 -9.06
CA GLU A 67 2.47 6.16 -10.07
C GLU A 67 2.03 6.76 -11.40
N ASN A 68 2.53 6.17 -12.49
CA ASN A 68 2.00 6.45 -13.82
C ASN A 68 0.79 5.55 -14.06
N TYR A 69 -0.41 6.11 -13.89
CA TYR A 69 -1.66 5.37 -14.02
C TYR A 69 -1.95 4.89 -15.43
N ASP A 70 -1.41 5.57 -16.47
CA ASP A 70 -1.54 5.12 -17.85
C ASP A 70 -0.71 3.86 -18.13
N LEU A 71 0.47 3.74 -17.50
CA LEU A 71 1.25 2.51 -17.54
C LEU A 71 0.65 1.43 -16.65
N LEU A 72 0.19 1.79 -15.46
CA LEU A 72 -0.39 0.84 -14.51
C LEU A 72 -1.66 0.17 -15.07
N LYS A 73 -2.52 0.91 -15.77
CA LYS A 73 -3.73 0.38 -16.44
C LYS A 73 -3.44 -0.69 -17.50
N GLN A 74 -2.23 -0.79 -18.01
CA GLN A 74 -1.86 -1.78 -19.04
C GLN A 74 -1.67 -3.18 -18.44
N TYR A 75 -1.49 -3.30 -17.13
CA TYR A 75 -1.34 -4.60 -16.48
C TYR A 75 -2.68 -5.29 -16.26
N PRO A 76 -2.75 -6.61 -16.53
CA PRO A 76 -3.99 -7.36 -16.39
C PRO A 76 -4.45 -7.43 -14.93
N THR A 77 -5.76 -7.28 -14.74
CA THR A 77 -6.40 -7.45 -13.45
C THR A 77 -6.82 -8.90 -13.24
N GLU A 78 -6.56 -9.45 -12.06
CA GLU A 78 -6.96 -10.81 -11.67
C GLU A 78 -7.45 -10.87 -10.23
N GLY A 79 -8.25 -11.89 -9.89
CA GLY A 79 -8.59 -12.24 -8.51
C GLY A 79 -7.44 -13.03 -7.87
N ARG A 80 -6.85 -12.51 -6.78
CA ARG A 80 -5.75 -13.17 -6.07
C ARG A 80 -5.73 -12.76 -4.60
N PHE A 81 -5.24 -13.64 -3.75
CA PHE A 81 -5.16 -13.39 -2.29
C PHE A 81 -6.50 -13.01 -1.63
N GLY A 82 -7.64 -13.46 -2.18
CA GLY A 82 -8.96 -13.10 -1.71
C GLY A 82 -9.52 -11.76 -2.25
N GLY A 83 -8.71 -10.94 -2.90
CA GLY A 83 -9.08 -9.64 -3.46
C GLY A 83 -8.74 -9.49 -4.94
N LYS A 84 -8.70 -8.26 -5.42
CA LYS A 84 -8.45 -7.87 -6.80
C LYS A 84 -7.08 -7.21 -6.91
N VAL A 85 -6.25 -7.68 -7.86
CA VAL A 85 -4.90 -7.15 -8.07
C VAL A 85 -4.61 -6.97 -9.56
N GLN A 86 -3.62 -6.15 -9.91
CA GLN A 86 -3.02 -6.12 -11.23
C GLN A 86 -1.68 -6.85 -11.20
N ALA A 87 -1.46 -7.77 -12.15
CA ALA A 87 -0.26 -8.61 -12.20
C ALA A 87 0.83 -7.92 -13.04
N LEU A 88 1.89 -7.43 -12.37
CA LEU A 88 3.02 -6.79 -13.04
C LEU A 88 4.05 -7.80 -13.59
N GLY A 89 3.82 -9.07 -13.34
CA GLY A 89 4.71 -10.18 -13.72
C GLY A 89 5.59 -10.66 -12.56
N GLY A 90 6.04 -11.92 -12.66
CA GLY A 90 6.73 -12.59 -11.55
C GLY A 90 5.83 -12.66 -10.30
N ASN A 91 6.36 -12.21 -9.19
CA ASN A 91 5.63 -12.15 -7.92
C ASN A 91 5.29 -10.70 -7.50
N VAL A 92 5.14 -9.77 -8.45
CA VAL A 92 4.85 -8.35 -8.20
C VAL A 92 3.41 -8.02 -8.60
N TYR A 93 2.67 -7.42 -7.67
CA TYR A 93 1.25 -7.11 -7.87
C TYR A 93 0.91 -5.74 -7.29
N HIS A 94 0.17 -4.94 -8.06
CA HIS A 94 -0.54 -3.78 -7.55
C HIS A 94 -1.87 -4.24 -6.93
N VAL A 95 -2.19 -3.79 -5.73
CA VAL A 95 -3.44 -4.13 -5.06
C VAL A 95 -4.49 -3.09 -5.43
N CYS A 96 -5.56 -3.50 -6.11
CA CYS A 96 -6.64 -2.59 -6.45
C CYS A 96 -7.31 -2.04 -5.18
N ARG A 97 -7.58 -0.74 -5.18
CA ARG A 97 -8.19 -0.02 -4.06
C ARG A 97 -9.48 -0.69 -3.59
N GLY A 98 -9.67 -0.77 -2.29
CA GLY A 98 -10.85 -1.40 -1.69
C GLY A 98 -10.82 -2.92 -1.61
N SER A 99 -9.73 -3.57 -2.06
CA SER A 99 -9.59 -5.02 -1.90
C SER A 99 -9.37 -5.41 -0.45
N VAL A 100 -10.03 -6.48 -0.01
CA VAL A 100 -9.75 -7.15 1.26
C VAL A 100 -8.96 -8.42 0.94
N LEU A 101 -7.65 -8.38 1.24
CA LEU A 101 -6.76 -9.52 1.01
C LEU A 101 -6.76 -10.48 2.20
N GLU A 102 -6.58 -11.77 1.91
CA GLU A 102 -6.31 -12.81 2.92
C GLU A 102 -4.85 -13.24 2.85
N LEU A 103 -4.05 -12.84 3.84
CA LEU A 103 -2.64 -13.17 3.95
C LEU A 103 -2.37 -13.78 5.35
N GLU A 104 -1.75 -14.95 5.41
CA GLU A 104 -1.44 -15.65 6.68
C GLU A 104 -2.67 -15.81 7.61
N ASN A 105 -3.83 -16.14 7.03
CA ASN A 105 -5.14 -16.27 7.72
C ASN A 105 -5.61 -14.97 8.40
N LYS A 106 -5.18 -13.82 7.92
CA LYS A 106 -5.57 -12.48 8.37
C LYS A 106 -6.16 -11.68 7.22
N LYS A 107 -7.17 -10.86 7.52
CA LYS A 107 -7.81 -9.97 6.55
C LYS A 107 -7.15 -8.60 6.58
N TYR A 108 -6.77 -8.11 5.40
CA TYR A 108 -6.12 -6.82 5.18
C TYR A 108 -6.99 -5.99 4.23
N LEU A 109 -7.65 -4.94 4.73
CA LEU A 109 -8.21 -3.92 3.85
C LEU A 109 -7.05 -3.14 3.24
N CYS A 110 -7.03 -3.01 1.91
CA CYS A 110 -6.03 -2.28 1.16
C CYS A 110 -6.67 -1.13 0.38
N PHE A 111 -6.17 0.11 0.57
CA PHE A 111 -6.70 1.27 -0.13
C PHE A 111 -5.58 2.28 -0.43
N GLY A 112 -5.22 2.42 -1.70
CA GLY A 112 -4.23 3.36 -2.20
C GLY A 112 -4.80 4.75 -2.47
N GLY A 113 -4.00 5.57 -3.13
CA GLY A 113 -4.32 6.94 -3.52
C GLY A 113 -3.88 7.99 -2.51
N ALA A 114 -3.58 9.17 -3.04
CA ALA A 114 -3.33 10.41 -2.31
C ALA A 114 -3.48 11.59 -3.25
N GLU A 115 -3.72 12.76 -2.74
CA GLU A 115 -3.80 14.00 -3.52
C GLU A 115 -2.45 14.71 -3.53
N SER A 116 -1.90 14.98 -4.72
CA SER A 116 -0.71 15.81 -4.88
C SER A 116 -1.01 17.26 -4.46
N GLN A 117 -0.16 17.83 -3.62
CA GLN A 117 -0.33 19.20 -3.14
C GLN A 117 0.18 20.26 -4.12
N ASP A 118 0.98 19.86 -5.10
CA ASP A 118 1.69 20.70 -6.08
C ASP A 118 1.14 20.53 -7.52
N VAL A 119 -0.16 20.22 -7.64
CA VAL A 119 -0.82 19.95 -8.95
C VAL A 119 -0.64 21.12 -9.94
N GLU A 120 -0.60 22.36 -9.45
CA GLU A 120 -0.43 23.55 -10.28
C GLU A 120 0.95 23.58 -10.98
N ASP A 121 1.96 22.93 -10.42
CA ASP A 121 3.31 22.83 -10.96
C ASP A 121 3.54 21.55 -11.78
N ARG A 122 2.50 20.71 -11.96
CA ARG A 122 2.59 19.42 -12.64
C ARG A 122 1.92 19.42 -14.01
N GLU A 123 2.37 18.53 -14.87
CA GLU A 123 1.86 18.34 -16.22
C GLU A 123 1.00 17.06 -16.29
N PRO A 124 -0.32 17.18 -16.62
CA PRO A 124 -1.22 16.03 -16.72
C PRO A 124 -0.74 15.00 -17.77
N GLY A 125 -0.75 13.72 -17.39
CA GLY A 125 -0.29 12.61 -18.25
C GLY A 125 1.23 12.49 -18.37
N VAL A 126 2.01 13.33 -17.69
CA VAL A 126 3.48 13.30 -17.66
C VAL A 126 4.00 13.01 -16.25
N ASN A 127 3.57 13.81 -15.29
CA ASN A 127 3.99 13.67 -13.88
C ASN A 127 2.83 13.89 -12.89
N TRP A 128 1.61 13.92 -13.40
CA TRP A 128 0.37 13.95 -12.63
C TRP A 128 -0.77 13.26 -13.38
N TRP A 129 -1.59 12.51 -12.65
CA TRP A 129 -2.78 11.84 -13.14
C TRP A 129 -3.93 12.08 -12.16
N ARG A 130 -5.12 12.39 -12.71
CA ARG A 130 -6.32 12.53 -11.89
C ARG A 130 -6.64 11.27 -11.08
N GLU A 131 -6.22 10.13 -11.57
CA GLU A 131 -6.41 8.81 -10.97
C GLU A 131 -5.61 8.58 -9.69
N GLU A 132 -4.71 9.51 -9.30
CA GLU A 132 -4.12 9.49 -7.96
C GLU A 132 -5.21 9.59 -6.89
N MET A 133 -6.33 10.29 -7.18
CA MET A 133 -7.53 10.29 -6.36
C MET A 133 -8.48 9.16 -6.78
N PRO A 134 -9.07 8.44 -5.81
CA PRO A 134 -9.99 7.34 -6.08
C PRO A 134 -11.26 7.79 -6.80
N SER A 135 -11.78 6.91 -7.65
CA SER A 135 -13.09 7.06 -8.29
C SER A 135 -14.25 6.64 -7.39
N GLU A 136 -15.47 7.05 -7.74
CA GLU A 136 -16.69 6.63 -7.03
C GLU A 136 -16.90 5.09 -7.08
N GLU A 137 -16.48 4.47 -8.19
CA GLU A 137 -16.54 3.01 -8.34
C GLU A 137 -15.58 2.30 -7.38
N GLU A 138 -14.38 2.86 -7.14
CA GLU A 138 -13.42 2.31 -6.19
C GLU A 138 -13.90 2.48 -4.74
N TYR A 139 -14.53 3.61 -4.40
CA TYR A 139 -15.18 3.78 -3.10
C TYR A 139 -16.33 2.79 -2.91
N ALA A 140 -17.19 2.61 -3.91
CA ALA A 140 -18.29 1.65 -3.86
C ALA A 140 -17.78 0.21 -3.72
N PHE A 141 -16.76 -0.18 -4.50
CA PHE A 141 -16.13 -1.49 -4.41
C PHE A 141 -15.54 -1.77 -3.01
N CYS A 142 -14.95 -0.77 -2.39
CA CYS A 142 -14.47 -0.89 -1.01
C CYS A 142 -15.60 -1.14 -0.01
N GLU A 143 -16.68 -0.36 -0.09
CA GLU A 143 -17.86 -0.51 0.78
C GLU A 143 -18.52 -1.90 0.60
N GLU A 144 -18.62 -2.42 -0.63
CA GLU A 144 -19.13 -3.76 -0.92
C GLU A 144 -18.27 -4.86 -0.28
N ASN A 145 -16.94 -4.78 -0.42
CA ASN A 145 -16.02 -5.76 0.18
C ASN A 145 -16.04 -5.70 1.71
N LEU A 146 -16.15 -4.51 2.28
CA LEU A 146 -16.28 -4.36 3.72
C LEU A 146 -17.61 -4.89 4.25
N ALA A 147 -18.71 -4.66 3.54
CA ALA A 147 -20.02 -5.21 3.88
C ALA A 147 -19.99 -6.76 3.83
N ALA A 148 -19.32 -7.35 2.83
CA ALA A 148 -19.16 -8.79 2.69
C ALA A 148 -18.39 -9.45 3.86
N CYS A 149 -17.64 -8.69 4.65
CA CYS A 149 -16.95 -9.15 5.85
C CYS A 149 -17.47 -8.52 7.14
N ASP A 150 -18.71 -8.01 7.15
CA ASP A 150 -19.36 -7.36 8.31
C ASP A 150 -18.52 -6.20 8.89
N TYR A 151 -17.79 -5.47 8.05
CA TYR A 151 -16.86 -4.40 8.43
C TYR A 151 -15.82 -4.85 9.48
N LYS A 152 -15.34 -6.10 9.37
CA LYS A 152 -14.32 -6.66 10.27
C LYS A 152 -13.11 -7.13 9.49
N VAL A 153 -11.96 -6.52 9.77
CA VAL A 153 -10.67 -6.91 9.21
C VAL A 153 -9.62 -6.93 10.34
N ASP A 154 -8.54 -7.67 10.17
CA ASP A 154 -7.46 -7.63 11.17
C ASP A 154 -6.61 -6.35 10.99
N TYR A 155 -6.32 -5.99 9.75
CA TYR A 155 -5.42 -4.88 9.44
C TYR A 155 -5.99 -3.99 8.34
N VAL A 156 -5.66 -2.69 8.43
CA VAL A 156 -5.94 -1.72 7.39
C VAL A 156 -4.62 -1.17 6.87
N LEU A 157 -4.44 -1.22 5.57
CA LEU A 157 -3.27 -0.71 4.87
C LEU A 157 -3.73 0.35 3.87
N THR A 158 -3.30 1.59 4.08
CA THR A 158 -3.61 2.69 3.17
C THR A 158 -2.35 3.42 2.75
N HIS A 159 -2.39 4.20 1.67
CA HIS A 159 -1.33 5.14 1.39
C HIS A 159 -1.52 6.40 2.22
N ASP A 160 -2.64 7.09 2.04
CA ASP A 160 -3.01 8.23 2.87
C ASP A 160 -3.73 7.80 4.16
N ALA A 161 -4.02 8.73 5.05
CA ALA A 161 -4.62 8.46 6.37
C ALA A 161 -5.98 9.12 6.54
N PRO A 162 -6.86 8.61 7.43
CA PRO A 162 -8.02 9.37 7.90
C PRO A 162 -7.58 10.74 8.46
N SER A 163 -8.34 11.82 8.19
CA SER A 163 -8.01 13.14 8.72
C SER A 163 -7.90 13.16 10.24
N ARG A 164 -8.72 12.36 10.91
CA ARG A 164 -8.70 12.20 12.38
C ARG A 164 -7.40 11.66 12.96
N PHE A 165 -6.57 10.97 12.16
CA PHE A 165 -5.24 10.56 12.60
C PHE A 165 -4.25 11.72 12.54
N LEU A 166 -4.52 12.69 11.68
CA LEU A 166 -3.65 13.82 11.40
C LEU A 166 -3.90 15.01 12.33
N ASP A 167 -5.16 15.20 12.77
CA ASP A 167 -5.62 16.36 13.55
C ASP A 167 -4.78 16.69 14.79
N PHE A 168 -4.16 15.70 15.40
CA PHE A 168 -3.36 15.85 16.62
C PHE A 168 -1.88 15.56 16.41
N THR A 169 -1.41 15.61 15.17
CA THR A 169 -0.04 15.24 14.81
C THR A 169 0.64 16.35 14.01
N ALA A 170 1.97 16.34 14.01
CA ALA A 170 2.76 17.17 13.09
C ALA A 170 2.78 16.63 11.64
N LEU A 171 1.88 15.68 11.31
CA LEU A 171 1.72 15.12 9.96
C LEU A 171 0.69 15.91 9.14
N ALA A 172 -0.22 16.64 9.78
CA ALA A 172 -1.23 17.42 9.09
C ALA A 172 -0.56 18.45 8.15
N SER A 173 -0.82 18.31 6.86
CA SER A 173 -0.42 19.25 5.83
C SER A 173 -1.57 19.38 4.84
N GLY A 174 -2.13 20.59 4.73
CA GLY A 174 -3.16 20.89 3.73
C GLY A 174 -4.59 20.71 4.20
N GLU A 175 -5.52 20.89 3.26
CA GLU A 175 -6.96 20.79 3.48
C GLU A 175 -7.42 19.31 3.40
N THR A 176 -8.55 19.03 4.05
CA THR A 176 -9.19 17.70 3.98
C THR A 176 -9.84 17.51 2.60
N ASN A 177 -9.49 16.40 1.94
CA ASN A 177 -10.04 16.03 0.65
C ASN A 177 -11.11 14.91 0.73
N GLN A 178 -11.60 14.46 -0.43
CA GLN A 178 -12.62 13.42 -0.52
C GLN A 178 -12.11 12.06 0.01
N LEU A 179 -10.85 11.72 -0.24
CA LEU A 179 -10.24 10.47 0.27
C LEU A 179 -10.17 10.48 1.80
N HIS A 180 -9.71 11.56 2.41
CA HIS A 180 -9.70 11.72 3.87
C HIS A 180 -11.10 11.52 4.46
N SER A 181 -12.13 12.17 3.86
CA SER A 181 -13.52 12.07 4.29
C SER A 181 -14.06 10.63 4.19
N PHE A 182 -13.68 9.91 3.13
CA PHE A 182 -14.03 8.51 2.94
C PHE A 182 -13.34 7.62 3.98
N LEU A 183 -12.05 7.80 4.23
CA LEU A 183 -11.31 7.03 5.23
C LEU A 183 -11.83 7.29 6.65
N ASP A 184 -12.24 8.53 6.96
CA ASP A 184 -12.90 8.87 8.24
C ASP A 184 -14.24 8.15 8.40
N LYS A 185 -15.04 8.06 7.32
CA LYS A 185 -16.30 7.31 7.33
C LYS A 185 -16.08 5.82 7.59
N ILE A 186 -15.05 5.24 6.96
CA ILE A 186 -14.68 3.83 7.17
C ILE A 186 -14.17 3.62 8.60
N LEU A 187 -13.32 4.49 9.10
CA LEU A 187 -12.78 4.43 10.46
C LEU A 187 -13.89 4.33 11.53
N LEU A 188 -15.03 4.99 11.31
CA LEU A 188 -16.17 4.96 12.26
C LEU A 188 -16.95 3.64 12.25
N LYS A 189 -16.90 2.88 11.17
CA LYS A 189 -17.68 1.64 11.00
C LYS A 189 -16.84 0.39 11.23
N LEU A 190 -15.52 0.49 10.99
CA LEU A 190 -14.65 -0.66 10.88
C LEU A 190 -14.18 -1.17 12.24
N THR A 191 -14.24 -2.48 12.43
CA THR A 191 -13.54 -3.18 13.52
C THR A 191 -12.22 -3.70 12.99
N TYR A 192 -11.10 -3.27 13.61
CA TYR A 192 -9.75 -3.65 13.17
C TYR A 192 -8.77 -3.67 14.36
N ASP A 193 -7.66 -4.38 14.19
CA ASP A 193 -6.58 -4.43 15.19
C ASP A 193 -5.60 -3.26 15.01
N LYS A 194 -5.09 -3.06 13.76
CA LYS A 194 -4.13 -2.00 13.46
C LYS A 194 -4.34 -1.41 12.06
N TRP A 195 -3.99 -0.13 11.93
CA TRP A 195 -3.99 0.64 10.69
C TRP A 195 -2.60 1.17 10.42
N PHE A 196 -2.05 0.84 9.26
CA PHE A 196 -0.75 1.31 8.78
C PHE A 196 -0.94 2.14 7.52
N PHE A 197 -0.18 3.24 7.40
CA PHE A 197 -0.26 4.12 6.25
C PHE A 197 1.12 4.71 5.91
N GLY A 198 1.32 5.12 4.65
CA GLY A 198 2.54 5.75 4.11
C GLY A 198 2.45 7.25 4.01
N CYS A 199 2.73 7.81 2.83
CA CYS A 199 2.53 9.19 2.37
C CYS A 199 3.37 10.27 3.07
N TYR A 200 3.51 10.23 4.37
CA TYR A 200 4.06 11.34 5.18
C TYR A 200 5.58 11.24 5.41
N HIS A 201 6.25 10.26 4.82
CA HIS A 201 7.70 10.04 4.92
C HIS A 201 8.23 10.04 6.37
N LYS A 202 7.47 9.47 7.28
CA LYS A 202 7.83 9.36 8.70
C LYS A 202 7.54 7.96 9.25
N ASP A 203 8.41 7.51 10.13
CA ASP A 203 8.20 6.29 10.93
C ASP A 203 7.70 6.71 12.31
N THR A 204 6.37 6.75 12.51
CA THR A 204 5.78 7.30 13.74
C THR A 204 4.57 6.48 14.19
N GLN A 205 4.59 6.07 15.46
CA GLN A 205 3.44 5.47 16.12
C GLN A 205 2.51 6.58 16.63
N LEU A 206 1.28 6.67 16.09
CA LEU A 206 0.32 7.71 16.48
C LEU A 206 -0.53 7.27 17.67
N SER A 207 -0.91 5.99 17.69
CA SER A 207 -1.71 5.39 18.77
C SER A 207 -1.34 3.91 18.91
N THR A 208 -1.96 3.20 19.84
CA THR A 208 -1.81 1.75 19.94
C THR A 208 -2.28 1.01 18.69
N LYS A 209 -3.14 1.63 17.88
CA LYS A 209 -3.76 1.04 16.69
C LYS A 209 -3.29 1.64 15.36
N SER A 210 -2.67 2.82 15.34
CA SER A 210 -2.32 3.51 14.09
C SER A 210 -0.84 3.88 14.02
N ARG A 211 -0.21 3.66 12.85
CA ARG A 211 1.20 3.92 12.61
C ARG A 211 1.45 4.40 11.19
N CYS A 212 2.17 5.51 11.08
CA CYS A 212 2.78 5.96 9.85
C CYS A 212 4.09 5.18 9.62
N VAL A 213 4.33 4.74 8.39
CA VAL A 213 5.48 3.91 8.01
C VAL A 213 6.16 4.51 6.79
N PHE A 214 7.48 4.64 6.85
CA PHE A 214 8.30 5.10 5.72
C PHE A 214 9.47 4.14 5.46
N CYS A 215 10.56 4.26 6.21
CA CYS A 215 11.76 3.45 6.03
C CYS A 215 11.74 2.14 6.83
N ASP A 216 10.94 2.07 7.87
CA ASP A 216 10.84 0.88 8.70
C ASP A 216 10.30 -0.31 7.91
N VAL A 217 10.78 -1.51 8.29
CA VAL A 217 10.23 -2.80 7.82
C VAL A 217 9.57 -3.50 8.99
N ILE A 218 8.24 -3.42 9.02
CA ILE A 218 7.40 -3.96 10.09
C ILE A 218 7.01 -5.39 9.77
N SER A 219 7.24 -6.34 10.67
CA SER A 219 6.71 -7.71 10.50
C SER A 219 5.38 -7.87 11.21
N MET A 220 4.39 -8.44 10.49
CA MET A 220 3.00 -8.60 10.91
C MET A 220 2.72 -9.92 11.64
N GLY A 221 3.74 -10.63 12.07
CA GLY A 221 3.59 -11.88 12.79
C GLY A 221 4.77 -12.13 13.71
N GLU A 222 4.53 -12.84 14.81
CA GLU A 222 5.61 -13.41 15.60
C GLU A 222 6.16 -14.63 14.86
N ARG A 223 7.46 -14.65 14.56
CA ARG A 223 8.11 -15.91 14.24
C ARG A 223 8.02 -16.77 15.51
N HIS A 224 7.16 -17.78 15.52
CA HIS A 224 7.33 -18.86 16.48
C HIS A 224 8.74 -19.42 16.31
N ALA A 225 9.66 -18.96 17.14
CA ALA A 225 10.96 -19.57 17.27
C ALA A 225 10.69 -21.03 17.65
N LYS A 226 10.86 -21.96 16.70
CA LYS A 226 10.97 -23.37 17.05
C LYS A 226 12.18 -23.47 17.97
N ARG A 227 11.95 -23.47 19.28
CA ARG A 227 12.94 -23.92 20.25
C ARG A 227 13.21 -25.38 19.88
N SER A 228 14.29 -25.62 19.16
CA SER A 228 14.90 -26.93 19.12
C SER A 228 15.49 -27.17 20.51
N VAL A 229 14.71 -27.82 21.34
CA VAL A 229 15.27 -28.49 22.51
C VAL A 229 16.13 -29.63 21.94
N ARG A 230 17.42 -29.48 22.06
CA ARG A 230 18.39 -30.58 21.99
C ARG A 230 18.79 -30.95 23.39
#